data_09b307d6ff84a7504e86fa3d7b086c5a
#
_entry.id   09b307d6ff84a7504e86fa3d7b086c5a
#
_cell.length_a   1.000
_cell.length_b   1.000
_cell.length_c   1.000
_cell.angle_alpha   90.00
_cell.angle_beta   90.00
_cell.angle_gamma   90.00
#
_symmetry.space_group_name_H-M   'P 1'
#
loop_
_entity.id
_entity.type
_entity.pdbx_description
1 polymer ?
#
loop_
_entity_poly.entity_id
_entity_poly.type
_entity_poly.pdbx_seq_one_letter_code
_entity_poly.pdbx_strand_id
1 'polypeptide(L)'
;MMKVGLQVLSRTMKSHLEGVPDSLGNMRNQLGMTFFRAYASPEAEYNQGGWHIRFQMPITFTPYYYNDKLMGAKENASKTQVAPQLSVSYFLTARLQATLSGGIAQREVDEQNFYQGLLMRDYRNLYMGFVDYTADKSKHVSFNINYKRPLATIFANAYIRKSWSDSHLTVARDFVGDYIINSYFSNSSSSENLMAGGKVSKGLGFMHGLVSVGFDYLRFDGFLRQNDSPSAYSSDNYMLSAKWSGRPVDWFNFTYELNWDKDKMVLKNLGFDSSSTNLAQNLTFNFQPLKSWFIKLHGEHYRNQIADHQHKNLTLADASTSYGFRNGMELSLTALNLFNQRTYGYTVYSGLTRTSKEYQLRGRTILMSIFFHF
;
A
#
# COMPACT_ATOMS: atom_id res chain seq x y z
N MET A 1 -18.92 3.19 26.20
CA MET A 1 -17.69 2.44 26.56
C MET A 1 -16.53 3.41 26.63
N MET A 2 -15.53 3.20 27.52
CA MET A 2 -14.35 4.06 27.60
C MET A 2 -13.09 3.18 27.63
N LYS A 3 -12.13 3.49 26.80
CA LYS A 3 -10.81 2.84 26.80
C LYS A 3 -9.79 3.83 27.30
N VAL A 4 -8.94 3.41 28.24
CA VAL A 4 -7.83 4.22 28.78
C VAL A 4 -6.56 3.40 28.77
N GLY A 5 -5.43 4.06 28.63
CA GLY A 5 -4.14 3.37 28.66
C GLY A 5 -2.97 4.34 28.76
N LEU A 6 -1.83 3.77 29.15
CA LEU A 6 -0.54 4.42 29.24
C LEU A 6 0.46 3.61 28.41
N GLN A 7 1.31 4.31 27.69
CA GLN A 7 2.39 3.73 26.91
C GLN A 7 3.66 4.54 27.10
N VAL A 8 4.76 3.87 27.25
CA VAL A 8 6.10 4.49 27.26
C VAL A 8 6.89 3.89 26.10
N LEU A 9 7.45 4.74 25.28
CA LEU A 9 8.31 4.36 24.18
C LEU A 9 9.64 5.09 24.33
N SER A 10 10.72 4.36 24.54
CA SER A 10 12.07 4.92 24.61
C SER A 10 12.92 4.30 23.51
N ARG A 11 13.58 5.14 22.74
CA ARG A 11 14.43 4.72 21.63
C ARG A 11 15.75 5.47 21.64
N THR A 12 16.81 4.78 21.27
CA THR A 12 18.12 5.35 21.03
C THR A 12 18.57 4.98 19.64
N MET A 13 19.19 5.92 18.95
CA MET A 13 19.78 5.67 17.64
C MET A 13 21.22 6.15 17.61
N LYS A 14 22.07 5.30 17.05
CA LYS A 14 23.43 5.64 16.65
C LYS A 14 23.63 5.17 15.22
N SER A 15 24.06 6.04 14.34
CA SER A 15 24.43 5.69 12.98
C SER A 15 25.66 6.47 12.55
N HIS A 16 26.41 5.86 11.64
CA HIS A 16 27.50 6.48 10.92
C HIS A 16 27.44 6.02 9.45
N LEU A 17 27.50 6.97 8.54
CA LEU A 17 27.47 6.72 7.11
C LEU A 17 28.89 6.93 6.58
N GLU A 18 29.43 5.92 5.87
CA GLU A 18 30.76 5.94 5.26
C GLU A 18 30.66 5.85 3.74
N GLY A 19 31.68 6.32 3.04
CA GLY A 19 31.74 6.24 1.57
C GLY A 19 30.88 7.27 0.82
N VAL A 20 30.38 8.27 1.53
CA VAL A 20 29.61 9.38 0.98
C VAL A 20 30.41 10.68 1.22
N PRO A 21 30.45 11.64 0.28
CA PRO A 21 31.15 12.90 0.46
C PRO A 21 30.65 13.71 1.65
N ASP A 22 31.55 14.19 2.52
CA ASP A 22 31.21 15.00 3.70
C ASP A 22 30.50 16.30 3.35
N SER A 23 30.65 16.77 2.12
CA SER A 23 29.95 17.98 1.60
C SER A 23 28.43 17.85 1.54
N LEU A 24 27.89 16.62 1.65
CA LEU A 24 26.44 16.38 1.60
C LEU A 24 25.75 16.61 2.96
N GLY A 25 26.49 16.70 4.07
CA GLY A 25 25.95 16.97 5.39
C GLY A 25 26.53 16.12 6.51
N ASN A 26 25.88 16.14 7.67
CA ASN A 26 26.32 15.35 8.81
C ASN A 26 26.04 13.85 8.61
N MET A 27 27.09 13.03 8.72
CA MET A 27 27.05 11.58 8.50
C MET A 27 26.74 10.78 9.78
N ARG A 28 26.54 11.43 10.91
CA ARG A 28 26.39 10.76 12.21
C ARG A 28 25.10 11.15 12.89
N ASN A 29 24.50 10.17 13.57
CA ASN A 29 23.38 10.39 14.49
C ASN A 29 23.70 9.74 15.85
N GLN A 30 23.41 10.45 16.92
CA GLN A 30 23.48 9.92 18.28
C GLN A 30 22.38 10.56 19.12
N LEU A 31 21.19 10.06 19.01
CA LEU A 31 20.03 10.63 19.68
C LEU A 31 19.30 9.60 20.56
N GLY A 32 18.62 10.11 21.56
CA GLY A 32 17.69 9.40 22.40
C GLY A 32 16.34 10.12 22.43
N MET A 33 15.27 9.36 22.35
CA MET A 33 13.90 9.87 22.44
C MET A 33 13.09 9.04 23.42
N THR A 34 12.26 9.72 24.22
CA THR A 34 11.31 9.07 25.11
C THR A 34 9.97 9.74 24.99
N PHE A 35 8.95 8.96 24.69
CA PHE A 35 7.56 9.39 24.60
C PHE A 35 6.75 8.71 25.71
N PHE A 36 6.01 9.50 26.45
CA PHE A 36 4.97 9.01 27.35
C PHE A 36 3.64 9.32 26.69
N ARG A 37 2.80 8.32 26.53
CA ARG A 37 1.49 8.52 25.92
C ARG A 37 0.41 8.08 26.89
N ALA A 38 -0.42 9.02 27.29
CA ALA A 38 -1.66 8.76 28.01
C ALA A 38 -2.82 8.95 27.05
N TYR A 39 -3.72 7.98 26.98
CA TYR A 39 -4.89 8.10 26.12
C TYR A 39 -6.18 7.73 26.83
N ALA A 40 -7.25 8.42 26.43
CA ALA A 40 -8.62 8.12 26.77
C ALA A 40 -9.47 8.15 25.49
N SER A 41 -10.31 7.16 25.30
CA SER A 41 -11.18 7.08 24.13
C SER A 41 -12.60 6.76 24.56
N PRO A 42 -13.42 7.78 24.88
CA PRO A 42 -14.85 7.59 25.05
C PRO A 42 -15.52 7.18 23.74
N GLU A 43 -16.44 6.24 23.86
CA GLU A 43 -17.20 5.66 22.75
C GLU A 43 -18.66 5.57 23.13
N ALA A 44 -19.54 6.06 22.24
CA ALA A 44 -20.98 5.92 22.32
C ALA A 44 -21.47 5.18 21.09
N GLU A 45 -22.40 4.24 21.32
CA GLU A 45 -22.98 3.41 20.27
C GLU A 45 -24.49 3.32 20.45
N TYR A 46 -25.22 3.48 19.36
CA TYR A 46 -26.66 3.36 19.30
C TYR A 46 -27.06 2.39 18.19
N ASN A 47 -27.85 1.38 18.55
CA ASN A 47 -28.29 0.30 17.66
C ASN A 47 -29.79 0.10 17.82
N GLN A 48 -30.61 0.68 16.93
CA GLN A 48 -32.06 0.51 16.95
C GLN A 48 -32.67 0.83 15.57
N GLY A 49 -33.72 0.13 15.19
CA GLY A 49 -34.55 0.44 14.02
C GLY A 49 -33.78 0.45 12.68
N GLY A 50 -32.75 -0.39 12.54
CA GLY A 50 -31.92 -0.42 11.34
C GLY A 50 -30.78 0.62 11.34
N TRP A 51 -30.73 1.49 12.34
CA TRP A 51 -29.64 2.45 12.56
C TRP A 51 -28.54 1.82 13.41
N HIS A 52 -27.30 2.06 13.00
CA HIS A 52 -26.10 1.83 13.78
C HIS A 52 -25.26 3.10 13.77
N ILE A 53 -25.24 3.80 14.88
CA ILE A 53 -24.50 5.06 15.05
C ILE A 53 -23.39 4.82 16.05
N ARG A 54 -22.16 5.14 15.68
CA ARG A 54 -20.99 5.03 16.52
C ARG A 54 -20.25 6.36 16.54
N PHE A 55 -20.07 6.90 17.73
CA PHE A 55 -19.22 8.06 17.97
C PHE A 55 -18.05 7.64 18.83
N GLN A 56 -16.83 8.05 18.45
CA GLN A 56 -15.62 7.79 19.16
C GLN A 56 -14.79 9.07 19.20
N MET A 57 -14.21 9.40 20.35
CA MET A 57 -13.38 10.60 20.52
C MET A 57 -12.06 10.26 21.24
N PRO A 58 -11.07 9.66 20.54
CA PRO A 58 -9.75 9.46 21.12
C PRO A 58 -9.10 10.79 21.51
N ILE A 59 -8.64 10.88 22.73
CA ILE A 59 -7.86 11.98 23.29
C ILE A 59 -6.54 11.39 23.72
N THR A 60 -5.44 11.92 23.20
CA THR A 60 -4.08 11.45 23.50
C THR A 60 -3.25 12.61 23.98
N PHE A 61 -2.58 12.45 25.11
CA PHE A 61 -1.60 13.39 25.64
C PHE A 61 -0.22 12.72 25.56
N THR A 62 0.71 13.34 24.84
CA THR A 62 2.05 12.79 24.56
C THR A 62 3.12 13.81 24.94
N PRO A 63 3.61 13.83 26.19
CA PRO A 63 4.87 14.48 26.50
C PRO A 63 6.02 13.68 25.91
N TYR A 64 6.99 14.40 25.35
CA TYR A 64 8.18 13.79 24.78
C TYR A 64 9.45 14.50 25.23
N TYR A 65 10.52 13.70 25.28
CA TYR A 65 11.87 14.15 25.55
C TYR A 65 12.78 13.72 24.39
N TYR A 66 13.51 14.68 23.84
CA TYR A 66 14.47 14.48 22.77
C TYR A 66 15.84 14.97 23.21
N ASN A 67 16.89 14.21 22.92
CA ASN A 67 18.28 14.58 23.23
C ASN A 67 19.19 14.07 22.10
N ASP A 68 19.73 14.98 21.31
CA ASP A 68 20.79 14.70 20.33
C ASP A 68 22.13 15.13 20.93
N LYS A 69 22.98 14.12 21.20
CA LYS A 69 24.28 14.35 21.82
C LYS A 69 25.32 14.95 20.88
N LEU A 70 25.17 14.78 19.56
CA LEU A 70 26.10 15.31 18.57
C LEU A 70 25.80 16.76 18.25
N MET A 71 24.54 17.10 18.14
CA MET A 71 24.11 18.47 17.85
C MET A 71 23.90 19.31 19.10
N GLY A 72 24.01 18.70 20.31
CA GLY A 72 23.75 19.37 21.57
C GLY A 72 22.29 19.82 21.76
N ALA A 73 21.39 19.35 20.92
CA ALA A 73 20.00 19.72 20.91
C ALA A 73 19.21 18.90 21.94
N LYS A 74 18.46 19.61 22.81
CA LYS A 74 17.53 18.99 23.75
C LYS A 74 16.19 19.68 23.67
N GLU A 75 15.14 18.90 23.61
CA GLU A 75 13.78 19.44 23.58
C GLU A 75 12.88 18.64 24.51
N ASN A 76 12.05 19.37 25.24
CA ASN A 76 10.96 18.87 26.05
C ASN A 76 9.69 19.56 25.61
N ALA A 77 8.73 18.81 25.12
CA ALA A 77 7.43 19.35 24.78
C ALA A 77 6.32 18.36 25.07
N SER A 78 5.10 18.80 24.97
CA SER A 78 3.92 17.93 25.09
C SER A 78 2.90 18.28 24.02
N LYS A 79 2.17 17.30 23.57
CA LYS A 79 1.11 17.47 22.58
C LYS A 79 -0.17 16.79 23.03
N THR A 80 -1.28 17.51 22.92
CA THR A 80 -2.62 16.95 23.11
C THR A 80 -3.29 16.83 21.76
N GLN A 81 -3.80 15.64 21.46
CA GLN A 81 -4.49 15.33 20.22
C GLN A 81 -5.92 14.90 20.53
N VAL A 82 -6.87 15.41 19.77
CA VAL A 82 -8.29 15.03 19.85
C VAL A 82 -8.74 14.63 18.45
N ALA A 83 -9.19 13.39 18.29
CA ALA A 83 -9.47 12.79 17.00
C ALA A 83 -10.92 12.23 16.93
N PRO A 84 -11.97 13.09 16.95
CA PRO A 84 -13.35 12.65 16.92
C PRO A 84 -13.68 11.96 15.59
N GLN A 85 -14.46 10.88 15.69
CA GLN A 85 -14.94 10.11 14.57
C GLN A 85 -16.43 9.78 14.77
N LEU A 86 -17.21 9.92 13.71
CA LEU A 86 -18.63 9.56 13.66
C LEU A 86 -18.85 8.62 12.49
N SER A 87 -19.58 7.54 12.73
CA SER A 87 -20.06 6.62 11.69
C SER A 87 -21.54 6.38 11.88
N VAL A 88 -22.30 6.57 10.85
CA VAL A 88 -23.75 6.37 10.79
C VAL A 88 -24.02 5.35 9.69
N SER A 89 -24.50 4.19 10.07
CA SER A 89 -24.94 3.15 9.14
C SER A 89 -26.44 2.96 9.24
N TYR A 90 -27.08 2.75 8.10
CA TYR A 90 -28.50 2.47 8.02
C TYR A 90 -28.79 1.33 7.04
N PHE A 91 -29.64 0.40 7.46
CA PHE A 91 -30.15 -0.66 6.60
C PHE A 91 -31.38 -0.14 5.82
N LEU A 92 -31.18 0.32 4.59
CA LEU A 92 -32.25 0.73 3.68
C LEU A 92 -33.21 -0.43 3.38
N THR A 93 -32.65 -1.63 3.29
CA THR A 93 -33.37 -2.91 3.21
C THR A 93 -32.55 -3.98 3.92
N ALA A 94 -33.09 -5.18 4.10
CA ALA A 94 -32.34 -6.34 4.63
C ALA A 94 -31.08 -6.69 3.79
N ARG A 95 -30.93 -6.13 2.59
CA ARG A 95 -29.85 -6.43 1.65
C ARG A 95 -28.96 -5.23 1.34
N LEU A 96 -29.42 -4.03 1.64
CA LEU A 96 -28.76 -2.78 1.26
C LEU A 96 -28.48 -1.94 2.51
N GLN A 97 -27.21 -1.72 2.77
CA GLN A 97 -26.70 -0.88 3.86
C GLN A 97 -25.96 0.32 3.29
N ALA A 98 -26.27 1.50 3.78
CA ALA A 98 -25.50 2.71 3.53
C ALA A 98 -24.77 3.12 4.81
N THR A 99 -23.54 3.62 4.67
CA THR A 99 -22.73 4.10 5.80
C THR A 99 -22.13 5.44 5.41
N LEU A 100 -22.38 6.47 6.23
CA LEU A 100 -21.71 7.74 6.18
C LEU A 100 -20.76 7.81 7.37
N SER A 101 -19.51 8.16 7.13
CA SER A 101 -18.54 8.36 8.21
C SER A 101 -17.69 9.58 7.97
N GLY A 102 -17.26 10.20 9.06
CA GLY A 102 -16.37 11.34 9.00
C GLY A 102 -15.64 11.52 10.33
N GLY A 103 -14.52 12.22 10.24
CA GLY A 103 -13.74 12.45 11.44
C GLY A 103 -12.47 13.22 11.20
N ILE A 104 -11.78 13.44 12.30
CA ILE A 104 -10.44 14.03 12.34
C ILE A 104 -9.48 12.91 12.74
N ALA A 105 -8.39 12.77 12.02
CA ALA A 105 -7.26 11.94 12.39
C ALA A 105 -6.05 12.85 12.59
N GLN A 106 -5.25 12.55 13.59
CA GLN A 106 -3.98 13.21 13.83
C GLN A 106 -2.90 12.13 13.76
N ARG A 107 -1.96 12.31 12.87
CA ARG A 107 -0.82 11.41 12.69
C ARG A 107 0.39 12.03 13.37
N GLU A 108 0.97 11.30 14.29
CA GLU A 108 2.25 11.67 14.86
C GLU A 108 3.34 11.58 13.80
N VAL A 109 4.32 12.45 13.87
CA VAL A 109 5.50 12.41 13.00
C VAL A 109 6.26 11.11 13.29
N ASP A 110 6.69 10.43 12.23
CA ASP A 110 7.52 9.25 12.32
C ASP A 110 8.84 9.61 13.04
N GLU A 111 9.29 8.73 13.91
CA GLU A 111 10.54 8.90 14.66
C GLU A 111 11.76 9.13 13.76
N GLN A 112 11.73 8.60 12.54
CA GLN A 112 12.77 8.80 11.54
C GLN A 112 12.92 10.27 11.12
N ASN A 113 11.89 11.09 11.33
CA ASN A 113 11.94 12.51 11.00
C ASN A 113 12.75 13.34 12.00
N PHE A 114 13.14 12.76 13.14
CA PHE A 114 14.00 13.44 14.12
C PHE A 114 15.50 13.28 13.85
N TYR A 115 15.89 12.45 12.88
CA TYR A 115 17.31 12.21 12.58
C TYR A 115 17.89 13.35 11.76
N GLN A 116 18.76 14.15 12.37
CA GLN A 116 19.40 15.30 11.69
C GLN A 116 20.60 14.91 10.83
N GLY A 117 21.24 13.77 11.09
CA GLY A 117 22.28 13.23 10.24
C GLY A 117 21.71 12.39 9.12
N LEU A 118 22.45 12.30 8.02
CA LEU A 118 22.06 11.53 6.85
C LEU A 118 21.96 10.05 7.16
N LEU A 119 20.91 9.42 6.62
CA LEU A 119 20.66 7.98 6.63
C LEU A 119 20.54 7.49 5.18
N MET A 120 21.26 6.44 4.84
CA MET A 120 21.08 5.77 3.55
C MET A 120 19.98 4.71 3.67
N ARG A 121 18.93 4.84 2.88
CA ARG A 121 17.83 3.85 2.78
C ARG A 121 18.03 2.85 1.67
N ASP A 122 18.65 3.29 0.61
CA ASP A 122 19.06 2.45 -0.52
C ASP A 122 20.26 3.09 -1.24
N TYR A 123 20.70 2.47 -2.31
CA TYR A 123 21.94 2.78 -3.03
C TYR A 123 22.18 4.26 -3.36
N ARG A 124 21.15 5.10 -3.51
CA ARG A 124 21.29 6.53 -3.85
C ARG A 124 20.44 7.45 -3.00
N ASN A 125 19.54 6.91 -2.21
CA ASN A 125 18.60 7.69 -1.45
C ASN A 125 19.12 7.93 -0.03
N LEU A 126 19.52 9.15 0.20
CA LEU A 126 19.85 9.70 1.51
C LEU A 126 18.63 10.35 2.11
N TYR A 127 18.52 10.32 3.40
CA TYR A 127 17.41 10.83 4.14
C TYR A 127 17.89 11.63 5.36
N MET A 128 17.31 12.80 5.55
CA MET A 128 17.58 13.67 6.71
C MET A 128 16.25 14.13 7.29
N GLY A 129 16.07 13.95 8.57
CA GLY A 129 14.88 14.41 9.29
C GLY A 129 14.99 15.88 9.72
N PHE A 130 13.92 16.34 10.34
CA PHE A 130 13.81 17.66 10.95
C PHE A 130 13.30 17.53 12.38
N VAL A 131 13.92 18.24 13.31
CA VAL A 131 13.54 18.20 14.72
C VAL A 131 12.37 19.13 14.96
N ASP A 132 11.19 18.64 14.77
CA ASP A 132 9.95 19.25 15.25
C ASP A 132 8.89 18.15 15.43
N TYR A 133 8.40 18.01 16.65
CA TYR A 133 7.29 17.11 16.93
C TYR A 133 5.97 17.79 16.57
N THR A 134 5.65 17.76 15.31
CA THR A 134 4.35 18.20 14.81
C THR A 134 3.46 17.02 14.49
N ALA A 135 2.18 17.16 14.73
CA ALA A 135 1.20 16.16 14.31
C ALA A 135 0.49 16.65 13.05
N ASP A 136 0.57 15.88 12.00
CA ASP A 136 -0.26 16.13 10.82
C ASP A 136 -1.72 15.92 11.17
N LYS A 137 -2.56 16.84 10.72
CA LYS A 137 -4.01 16.79 10.94
C LYS A 137 -4.71 16.50 9.63
N SER A 138 -5.53 15.46 9.62
CA SER A 138 -6.38 15.15 8.48
C SER A 138 -7.85 15.10 8.86
N LYS A 139 -8.71 15.59 7.98
CA LYS A 139 -10.16 15.48 8.04
C LYS A 139 -10.62 14.59 6.93
N HIS A 140 -11.63 13.78 7.15
CA HIS A 140 -12.19 12.97 6.09
C HIS A 140 -13.70 12.83 6.21
N VAL A 141 -14.33 12.65 5.07
CA VAL A 141 -15.72 12.21 4.93
C VAL A 141 -15.74 11.06 3.95
N SER A 142 -16.50 10.01 4.26
CA SER A 142 -16.68 8.88 3.37
C SER A 142 -18.12 8.37 3.37
N PHE A 143 -18.58 7.98 2.20
CA PHE A 143 -19.83 7.29 2.01
C PHE A 143 -19.57 5.92 1.40
N ASN A 144 -20.22 4.90 1.93
CA ASN A 144 -20.12 3.53 1.46
C ASN A 144 -21.53 2.94 1.35
N ILE A 145 -21.77 2.18 0.28
CA ILE A 145 -23.01 1.43 0.08
C ILE A 145 -22.64 -0.04 -0.17
N ASN A 146 -23.30 -0.95 0.54
CA ASN A 146 -23.10 -2.39 0.46
C ASN A 146 -24.41 -3.07 0.11
N TYR A 147 -24.40 -3.89 -0.93
CA TYR A 147 -25.50 -4.75 -1.30
C TYR A 147 -25.10 -6.22 -1.18
N LYS A 148 -25.91 -7.00 -0.50
CA LYS A 148 -25.69 -8.44 -0.29
C LYS A 148 -26.96 -9.23 -0.54
N ARG A 149 -26.91 -10.15 -1.49
CA ARG A 149 -27.99 -11.12 -1.77
C ARG A 149 -27.42 -12.55 -1.77
N PRO A 150 -27.23 -13.17 -0.59
CA PRO A 150 -26.55 -14.47 -0.46
C PRO A 150 -27.19 -15.59 -1.29
N LEU A 151 -28.52 -15.71 -1.28
CA LEU A 151 -29.24 -16.74 -2.05
C LEU A 151 -29.02 -16.66 -3.57
N ALA A 152 -28.77 -15.46 -4.10
CA ALA A 152 -28.44 -15.25 -5.50
C ALA A 152 -26.94 -15.08 -5.73
N THR A 153 -26.12 -15.20 -4.64
CA THR A 153 -24.68 -15.01 -4.64
C THR A 153 -24.23 -13.71 -5.33
N ILE A 154 -24.96 -12.61 -5.05
CA ILE A 154 -24.63 -11.27 -5.57
C ILE A 154 -24.15 -10.41 -4.41
N PHE A 155 -22.97 -9.80 -4.60
CA PHE A 155 -22.37 -8.87 -3.66
C PHE A 155 -21.88 -7.68 -4.45
N ALA A 156 -22.22 -6.48 -3.97
CA ALA A 156 -21.75 -5.24 -4.56
C ALA A 156 -21.41 -4.25 -3.46
N ASN A 157 -20.38 -3.49 -3.65
CA ASN A 157 -20.07 -2.33 -2.83
C ASN A 157 -19.63 -1.17 -3.71
N ALA A 158 -19.92 0.04 -3.27
CA ALA A 158 -19.38 1.26 -3.84
C ALA A 158 -19.04 2.23 -2.72
N TYR A 159 -18.00 3.02 -2.90
CA TYR A 159 -17.56 3.98 -1.91
C TYR A 159 -16.99 5.24 -2.55
N ILE A 160 -17.09 6.33 -1.81
CA ILE A 160 -16.36 7.55 -2.08
C ILE A 160 -15.82 8.11 -0.76
N ARG A 161 -14.59 8.57 -0.77
CA ARG A 161 -13.93 9.20 0.38
C ARG A 161 -13.15 10.41 -0.08
N LYS A 162 -13.38 11.53 0.57
CA LYS A 162 -12.56 12.74 0.44
C LYS A 162 -11.84 12.99 1.76
N SER A 163 -10.55 13.29 1.69
CA SER A 163 -9.77 13.68 2.83
C SER A 163 -8.92 14.91 2.53
N TRP A 164 -8.71 15.73 3.54
CA TRP A 164 -7.90 16.93 3.54
C TRP A 164 -6.87 16.79 4.64
N SER A 165 -5.63 17.01 4.33
CA SER A 165 -4.53 16.90 5.29
C SER A 165 -3.73 18.17 5.31
N ASP A 166 -3.50 18.69 6.52
CA ASP A 166 -2.60 19.81 6.78
C ASP A 166 -1.34 19.22 7.43
N SER A 167 -0.20 19.37 6.77
CA SER A 167 1.11 18.96 7.27
C SER A 167 1.95 20.20 7.58
N HIS A 168 2.65 20.17 8.70
CA HIS A 168 3.60 21.20 9.08
C HIS A 168 5.00 20.93 8.53
N LEU A 169 5.23 19.74 8.00
CA LEU A 169 6.48 19.35 7.37
C LEU A 169 6.29 19.11 5.87
N THR A 170 7.17 19.70 5.09
CA THR A 170 7.24 19.44 3.65
C THR A 170 8.51 18.66 3.35
N VAL A 171 8.40 17.71 2.43
CA VAL A 171 9.57 16.96 1.92
C VAL A 171 10.24 17.79 0.84
N ALA A 172 11.52 18.06 1.02
CA ALA A 172 12.40 18.52 -0.04
C ALA A 172 13.15 17.32 -0.64
N ARG A 173 13.35 17.35 -1.93
CA ARG A 173 14.14 16.36 -2.68
C ARG A 173 15.17 17.09 -3.50
N ASP A 174 16.45 16.90 -3.14
CA ASP A 174 17.56 17.53 -3.80
C ASP A 174 18.43 16.49 -4.51
N PHE A 175 18.79 16.76 -5.75
CA PHE A 175 19.68 15.92 -6.55
C PHE A 175 21.09 16.50 -6.49
N VAL A 176 22.00 15.78 -5.84
CA VAL A 176 23.38 16.21 -5.65
C VAL A 176 24.32 15.11 -6.15
N GLY A 177 24.88 15.30 -7.34
CA GLY A 177 25.68 14.28 -8.01
C GLY A 177 24.87 13.01 -8.24
N ASP A 178 25.38 11.89 -7.73
CA ASP A 178 24.74 10.57 -7.84
C ASP A 178 23.67 10.31 -6.74
N TYR A 179 23.49 11.23 -5.79
CA TYR A 179 22.63 11.04 -4.64
C TYR A 179 21.34 11.84 -4.73
N ILE A 180 20.29 11.28 -4.14
CA ILE A 180 19.00 11.93 -3.91
C ILE A 180 18.87 12.15 -2.41
N ILE A 181 18.86 13.39 -1.97
CA ILE A 181 18.72 13.77 -0.57
C ILE A 181 17.25 14.12 -0.32
N ASN A 182 16.58 13.33 0.48
CA ASN A 182 15.23 13.62 0.94
C ASN A 182 15.33 14.22 2.34
N SER A 183 14.95 15.48 2.48
CA SER A 183 14.96 16.19 3.76
C SER A 183 13.58 16.69 4.13
N TYR A 184 13.31 16.82 5.43
CA TYR A 184 12.13 17.51 5.92
C TYR A 184 12.50 18.94 6.32
N PHE A 185 11.60 19.85 6.07
CA PHE A 185 11.71 21.22 6.57
C PHE A 185 10.34 21.72 7.04
N SER A 186 10.37 22.65 8.00
CA SER A 186 9.15 23.25 8.54
C SER A 186 8.52 24.16 7.50
N ASN A 187 7.44 23.71 6.90
CA ASN A 187 6.61 24.49 6.00
C ASN A 187 5.21 23.90 5.98
N SER A 188 4.22 24.71 6.25
CA SER A 188 2.83 24.25 6.21
C SER A 188 2.41 24.00 4.76
N SER A 189 1.97 22.78 4.50
CA SER A 189 1.43 22.37 3.21
C SER A 189 0.09 21.67 3.40
N SER A 190 -0.81 21.87 2.45
CA SER A 190 -2.08 21.14 2.42
C SER A 190 -2.07 20.14 1.28
N SER A 191 -2.72 19.01 1.50
CA SER A 191 -2.96 18.00 0.47
C SER A 191 -4.39 17.50 0.53
N GLU A 192 -4.88 17.08 -0.62
CA GLU A 192 -6.21 16.53 -0.76
C GLU A 192 -6.14 15.14 -1.40
N ASN A 193 -7.00 14.26 -0.94
CA ASN A 193 -7.12 12.93 -1.49
C ASN A 193 -8.60 12.60 -1.73
N LEU A 194 -8.93 12.17 -2.95
CA LEU A 194 -10.24 11.66 -3.34
C LEU A 194 -10.09 10.21 -3.75
N MET A 195 -10.81 9.32 -3.10
CA MET A 195 -10.91 7.90 -3.45
C MET A 195 -12.36 7.60 -3.81
N ALA A 196 -12.60 6.94 -4.92
CA ALA A 196 -13.92 6.45 -5.30
C ALA A 196 -13.76 5.09 -5.97
N GLY A 197 -14.63 4.15 -5.66
CA GLY A 197 -14.52 2.83 -6.26
C GLY A 197 -15.69 1.94 -5.92
N GLY A 198 -15.61 0.72 -6.43
CA GLY A 198 -16.60 -0.29 -6.14
C GLY A 198 -16.26 -1.63 -6.76
N LYS A 199 -16.90 -2.64 -6.25
CA LYS A 199 -16.74 -4.02 -6.69
C LYS A 199 -18.09 -4.71 -6.77
N VAL A 200 -18.29 -5.45 -7.84
CA VAL A 200 -19.44 -6.34 -8.00
C VAL A 200 -18.93 -7.77 -8.13
N SER A 201 -19.59 -8.69 -7.43
CA SER A 201 -19.29 -10.11 -7.49
C SER A 201 -20.57 -10.90 -7.68
N LYS A 202 -20.53 -11.89 -8.58
CA LYS A 202 -21.66 -12.78 -8.90
C LYS A 202 -21.18 -14.23 -8.91
N GLY A 203 -21.83 -15.04 -8.10
CA GLY A 203 -21.65 -16.50 -8.16
C GLY A 203 -22.33 -17.09 -9.40
N LEU A 204 -21.68 -18.04 -10.03
CA LEU A 204 -22.12 -18.77 -11.22
C LEU A 204 -22.39 -20.22 -10.83
N GLY A 205 -23.68 -20.54 -10.59
CA GLY A 205 -24.09 -21.87 -10.08
C GLY A 205 -23.72 -23.01 -11.05
N PHE A 206 -23.80 -22.78 -12.35
CA PHE A 206 -23.54 -23.81 -13.36
C PHE A 206 -22.07 -24.28 -13.43
N MET A 207 -21.13 -23.52 -12.86
CA MET A 207 -19.72 -23.88 -12.81
C MET A 207 -19.14 -23.77 -11.39
N HIS A 208 -19.98 -23.75 -10.36
CA HIS A 208 -19.55 -23.55 -8.98
C HIS A 208 -18.48 -22.45 -8.84
N GLY A 209 -18.70 -21.33 -9.52
CA GLY A 209 -17.70 -20.30 -9.74
C GLY A 209 -18.12 -18.92 -9.24
N LEU A 210 -17.20 -18.00 -9.34
CA LEU A 210 -17.37 -16.59 -8.98
C LEU A 210 -16.74 -15.70 -10.04
N VAL A 211 -17.48 -14.68 -10.48
CA VAL A 211 -16.94 -13.54 -11.24
C VAL A 211 -17.00 -12.30 -10.37
N SER A 212 -15.92 -11.55 -10.35
CA SER A 212 -15.82 -10.26 -9.65
C SER A 212 -15.16 -9.24 -10.56
N VAL A 213 -15.70 -8.02 -10.56
CA VAL A 213 -15.08 -6.87 -11.24
C VAL A 213 -15.07 -5.70 -10.26
N GLY A 214 -13.94 -5.04 -10.15
CA GLY A 214 -13.73 -3.88 -9.32
C GLY A 214 -13.07 -2.76 -10.10
N PHE A 215 -13.44 -1.53 -9.77
CA PHE A 215 -12.80 -0.32 -10.27
C PHE A 215 -12.57 0.63 -9.11
N ASP A 216 -11.34 1.17 -9.04
CA ASP A 216 -10.94 2.16 -8.04
C ASP A 216 -10.28 3.34 -8.73
N TYR A 217 -10.62 4.53 -8.29
CA TYR A 217 -10.03 5.80 -8.68
C TYR A 217 -9.47 6.49 -7.45
N LEU A 218 -8.23 6.90 -7.54
CA LEU A 218 -7.53 7.67 -6.53
C LEU A 218 -6.97 8.93 -7.15
N ARG A 219 -7.30 10.09 -6.58
CA ARG A 219 -6.69 11.36 -6.91
C ARG A 219 -6.03 11.96 -5.68
N PHE A 220 -4.80 12.36 -5.85
CA PHE A 220 -4.03 13.08 -4.84
C PHE A 220 -3.60 14.42 -5.40
N ASP A 221 -3.92 15.50 -4.71
CA ASP A 221 -3.43 16.85 -4.98
C ASP A 221 -2.54 17.26 -3.80
N GLY A 222 -1.31 17.69 -4.08
CA GLY A 222 -0.34 17.99 -3.03
C GLY A 222 0.74 18.94 -3.51
N PHE A 223 1.75 19.07 -2.66
CA PHE A 223 2.86 19.98 -2.86
C PHE A 223 4.18 19.26 -2.61
N LEU A 224 5.16 19.50 -3.43
CA LEU A 224 6.52 19.02 -3.24
C LEU A 224 7.52 20.13 -3.54
N ARG A 225 8.70 20.03 -2.95
CA ARG A 225 9.84 20.90 -3.26
C ARG A 225 10.95 20.04 -3.85
N GLN A 226 11.48 20.49 -4.99
CA GLN A 226 12.56 19.79 -5.69
C GLN A 226 13.60 20.78 -6.15
N ASN A 227 14.87 20.60 -5.74
CA ASN A 227 15.98 21.54 -6.01
C ASN A 227 15.55 22.98 -5.74
N ASP A 228 15.03 23.26 -4.56
CA ASP A 228 14.52 24.57 -4.11
C ASP A 228 13.31 25.12 -4.89
N SER A 229 12.80 24.40 -5.85
CA SER A 229 11.64 24.82 -6.63
C SER A 229 10.35 24.19 -6.09
N PRO A 230 9.43 25.00 -5.51
CA PRO A 230 8.15 24.49 -5.04
C PRO A 230 7.21 24.21 -6.20
N SER A 231 6.54 23.07 -6.19
CA SER A 231 5.61 22.67 -7.23
C SER A 231 4.36 21.98 -6.68
N ALA A 232 3.21 22.47 -7.10
CA ALA A 232 1.95 21.77 -6.88
C ALA A 232 1.83 20.63 -7.89
N TYR A 233 1.41 19.47 -7.44
CA TYR A 233 1.20 18.30 -8.30
C TYR A 233 -0.15 17.65 -8.07
N SER A 234 -0.64 17.03 -9.12
CA SER A 234 -1.81 16.16 -9.08
C SER A 234 -1.41 14.78 -9.57
N SER A 235 -1.88 13.76 -8.89
CA SER A 235 -1.70 12.35 -9.30
C SER A 235 -3.07 11.68 -9.39
N ASP A 236 -3.40 11.13 -10.54
CA ASP A 236 -4.59 10.33 -10.77
C ASP A 236 -4.17 8.89 -10.99
N ASN A 237 -4.77 7.96 -10.24
CA ASN A 237 -4.57 6.52 -10.39
C ASN A 237 -5.92 5.85 -10.67
N TYR A 238 -5.97 5.05 -11.71
CA TYR A 238 -7.12 4.27 -12.13
C TYR A 238 -6.75 2.80 -12.06
N MET A 239 -7.51 2.01 -11.33
CA MET A 239 -7.29 0.58 -11.15
C MET A 239 -8.53 -0.20 -11.56
N LEU A 240 -8.36 -1.17 -12.44
CA LEU A 240 -9.40 -2.14 -12.81
C LEU A 240 -8.93 -3.52 -12.40
N SER A 241 -9.75 -4.23 -11.65
CA SER A 241 -9.51 -5.62 -11.26
C SER A 241 -10.65 -6.51 -11.74
N ALA A 242 -10.32 -7.68 -12.28
CA ALA A 242 -11.29 -8.71 -12.60
C ALA A 242 -10.78 -10.06 -12.11
N LYS A 243 -11.66 -10.84 -11.54
CA LYS A 243 -11.36 -12.21 -11.13
C LYS A 243 -12.49 -13.13 -11.57
N TRP A 244 -12.10 -14.21 -12.19
CA TRP A 244 -13.02 -15.27 -12.58
C TRP A 244 -12.45 -16.60 -12.13
N SER A 245 -13.21 -17.31 -11.30
CA SER A 245 -12.86 -18.65 -10.86
C SER A 245 -14.05 -19.57 -11.01
N GLY A 246 -13.79 -20.84 -11.26
CA GLY A 246 -14.85 -21.83 -11.40
C GLY A 246 -14.34 -23.25 -11.35
N ARG A 247 -15.28 -24.16 -11.07
CA ARG A 247 -15.11 -25.61 -11.09
C ARG A 247 -16.22 -26.22 -11.94
N PRO A 248 -16.12 -26.17 -13.27
CA PRO A 248 -17.17 -26.67 -14.16
C PRO A 248 -17.40 -28.17 -14.05
N VAL A 249 -16.35 -28.93 -13.69
CA VAL A 249 -16.39 -30.37 -13.43
C VAL A 249 -15.54 -30.73 -12.22
N ASP A 250 -15.77 -31.87 -11.61
CA ASP A 250 -15.12 -32.26 -10.35
C ASP A 250 -13.60 -32.37 -10.41
N TRP A 251 -13.08 -32.74 -11.56
CA TRP A 251 -11.65 -32.92 -11.78
C TRP A 251 -10.92 -31.68 -12.32
N PHE A 252 -11.63 -30.56 -12.56
CA PHE A 252 -11.04 -29.34 -13.14
C PHE A 252 -11.53 -28.07 -12.46
N ASN A 253 -10.63 -27.21 -12.05
CA ASN A 253 -10.93 -25.83 -11.66
C ASN A 253 -9.92 -24.86 -12.28
N PHE A 254 -10.36 -23.63 -12.40
CA PHE A 254 -9.52 -22.55 -12.90
C PHE A 254 -9.71 -21.26 -12.12
N THR A 255 -8.69 -20.41 -12.18
CA THR A 255 -8.74 -19.04 -11.70
C THR A 255 -8.03 -18.14 -12.69
N TYR A 256 -8.72 -17.11 -13.14
CA TYR A 256 -8.17 -16.02 -13.94
C TYR A 256 -8.26 -14.71 -13.15
N GLU A 257 -7.17 -13.97 -13.11
CA GLU A 257 -7.08 -12.66 -12.46
C GLU A 257 -6.46 -11.66 -13.44
N LEU A 258 -7.08 -10.49 -13.53
CA LEU A 258 -6.62 -9.35 -14.32
C LEU A 258 -6.54 -8.14 -13.40
N ASN A 259 -5.39 -7.45 -13.43
CA ASN A 259 -5.20 -6.16 -12.81
C ASN A 259 -4.63 -5.21 -13.87
N TRP A 260 -5.30 -4.11 -14.06
CA TRP A 260 -4.86 -3.02 -14.92
C TRP A 260 -4.80 -1.74 -14.09
N ASP A 261 -3.70 -1.04 -14.19
CA ASP A 261 -3.52 0.26 -13.57
C ASP A 261 -3.01 1.30 -14.57
N LYS A 262 -3.46 2.53 -14.38
CA LYS A 262 -3.00 3.69 -15.10
C LYS A 262 -2.77 4.83 -14.11
N ASP A 263 -1.53 5.25 -14.04
CA ASP A 263 -1.10 6.41 -13.28
C ASP A 263 -0.92 7.60 -14.20
N LYS A 264 -1.37 8.76 -13.77
CA LYS A 264 -1.12 10.03 -14.42
C LYS A 264 -0.67 11.04 -13.37
N MET A 265 0.45 11.71 -13.60
CA MET A 265 0.97 12.76 -12.73
C MET A 265 1.21 14.04 -13.54
N VAL A 266 0.77 15.15 -12.97
CA VAL A 266 0.92 16.49 -13.56
C VAL A 266 1.57 17.40 -12.53
N LEU A 267 2.69 18.02 -12.90
CA LEU A 267 3.30 19.11 -12.14
C LEU A 267 2.90 20.43 -12.76
N LYS A 268 2.00 21.14 -12.09
CA LYS A 268 1.29 22.30 -12.66
C LYS A 268 2.23 23.44 -13.03
N ASN A 269 3.27 23.69 -12.22
CA ASN A 269 4.18 24.84 -12.42
C ASN A 269 5.32 24.57 -13.41
N LEU A 270 5.59 23.31 -13.73
CA LEU A 270 6.70 22.91 -14.59
C LEU A 270 6.26 22.42 -15.97
N GLY A 271 4.94 22.38 -16.23
CA GLY A 271 4.40 21.86 -17.49
C GLY A 271 4.76 20.39 -17.75
N PHE A 272 5.09 19.64 -16.68
CA PHE A 272 5.47 18.25 -16.79
C PHE A 272 4.26 17.35 -16.59
N ASP A 273 4.03 16.47 -17.55
CA ASP A 273 2.99 15.44 -17.54
C ASP A 273 3.65 14.07 -17.73
N SER A 274 3.35 13.12 -16.90
CA SER A 274 3.79 11.74 -17.05
C SER A 274 2.65 10.78 -16.85
N SER A 275 2.62 9.71 -17.62
CA SER A 275 1.67 8.63 -17.43
C SER A 275 2.34 7.28 -17.56
N SER A 276 1.86 6.31 -16.80
CA SER A 276 2.24 4.91 -16.94
C SER A 276 1.01 4.02 -16.94
N THR A 277 1.10 2.93 -17.71
CA THR A 277 0.03 1.94 -17.80
C THR A 277 0.64 0.56 -17.66
N ASN A 278 0.07 -0.22 -16.74
CA ASN A 278 0.52 -1.59 -16.48
C ASN A 278 -0.68 -2.55 -16.54
N LEU A 279 -0.40 -3.74 -17.00
CA LEU A 279 -1.36 -4.84 -17.04
C LEU A 279 -0.69 -6.09 -16.49
N ALA A 280 -1.35 -6.74 -15.52
CA ALA A 280 -0.96 -8.04 -15.01
C ALA A 280 -2.13 -9.03 -15.16
N GLN A 281 -1.85 -10.20 -15.71
CA GLN A 281 -2.82 -11.27 -15.89
C GLN A 281 -2.24 -12.56 -15.35
N ASN A 282 -3.02 -13.27 -14.55
CA ASN A 282 -2.65 -14.56 -13.97
C ASN A 282 -3.73 -15.59 -14.31
N LEU A 283 -3.32 -16.75 -14.79
CA LEU A 283 -4.21 -17.85 -15.13
C LEU A 283 -3.69 -19.13 -14.48
N THR A 284 -4.53 -19.75 -13.68
CA THR A 284 -4.22 -21.03 -13.05
C THR A 284 -5.26 -22.05 -13.45
N PHE A 285 -4.80 -23.20 -13.89
CA PHE A 285 -5.61 -24.40 -14.14
C PHE A 285 -5.15 -25.50 -13.18
N ASN A 286 -6.10 -26.14 -12.51
CA ASN A 286 -5.85 -27.31 -11.67
C ASN A 286 -6.70 -28.47 -12.18
N PHE A 287 -6.06 -29.59 -12.39
CA PHE A 287 -6.68 -30.83 -12.85
C PHE A 287 -6.42 -31.92 -11.83
N GLN A 288 -7.43 -32.68 -11.49
CA GLN A 288 -7.36 -33.87 -10.65
C GLN A 288 -8.09 -35.03 -11.32
N PRO A 289 -7.54 -35.59 -12.42
CA PRO A 289 -8.22 -36.65 -13.20
C PRO A 289 -8.40 -37.93 -12.39
N LEU A 290 -7.52 -38.18 -11.42
CA LEU A 290 -7.60 -39.28 -10.47
C LEU A 290 -7.43 -38.72 -9.04
N LYS A 291 -7.96 -39.42 -8.02
CA LYS A 291 -7.79 -39.00 -6.61
C LYS A 291 -6.33 -38.84 -6.19
N SER A 292 -5.44 -39.63 -6.79
CA SER A 292 -4.01 -39.62 -6.53
C SER A 292 -3.18 -38.77 -7.49
N TRP A 293 -3.78 -38.17 -8.52
CA TRP A 293 -3.04 -37.44 -9.55
C TRP A 293 -3.50 -35.97 -9.64
N PHE A 294 -2.61 -35.07 -9.34
CA PHE A 294 -2.84 -33.64 -9.39
C PHE A 294 -1.91 -32.98 -10.42
N ILE A 295 -2.46 -32.07 -11.24
CA ILE A 295 -1.71 -31.31 -12.25
C ILE A 295 -2.10 -29.84 -12.08
N LYS A 296 -1.11 -28.95 -12.01
CA LYS A 296 -1.31 -27.50 -11.98
C LYS A 296 -0.53 -26.85 -13.12
N LEU A 297 -1.21 -26.01 -13.89
CA LEU A 297 -0.61 -25.12 -14.86
C LEU A 297 -0.84 -23.68 -14.38
N HIS A 298 0.20 -22.87 -14.40
CA HIS A 298 0.14 -21.48 -14.01
C HIS A 298 0.81 -20.62 -15.08
N GLY A 299 0.12 -19.58 -15.52
CA GLY A 299 0.62 -18.61 -16.48
C GLY A 299 0.48 -17.19 -15.96
N GLU A 300 1.50 -16.38 -16.18
CA GLU A 300 1.53 -14.97 -15.86
C GLU A 300 1.89 -14.16 -17.10
N HIS A 301 1.18 -13.07 -17.31
CA HIS A 301 1.51 -12.11 -18.35
C HIS A 301 1.51 -10.71 -17.78
N TYR A 302 2.62 -10.00 -17.96
CA TYR A 302 2.82 -8.62 -17.57
C TYR A 302 3.11 -7.78 -18.79
N ARG A 303 2.42 -6.64 -18.89
CA ARG A 303 2.72 -5.60 -19.87
C ARG A 303 2.94 -4.30 -19.11
N ASN A 304 4.19 -3.93 -18.92
CA ASN A 304 4.59 -2.76 -18.16
C ASN A 304 5.10 -1.66 -19.09
N GLN A 305 4.64 -0.46 -18.89
CA GLN A 305 5.21 0.70 -19.55
C GLN A 305 6.59 1.01 -18.94
N ILE A 306 7.63 1.06 -19.79
CA ILE A 306 9.00 1.33 -19.37
C ILE A 306 9.50 2.72 -19.81
N ALA A 307 8.87 3.32 -20.81
CA ALA A 307 9.08 4.68 -21.29
C ALA A 307 7.82 5.16 -21.99
N ASP A 308 7.79 6.44 -22.39
CA ASP A 308 6.69 6.97 -23.17
C ASP A 308 6.50 6.13 -24.45
N HIS A 309 5.29 5.60 -24.61
CA HIS A 309 4.90 4.71 -25.71
C HIS A 309 5.71 3.40 -25.82
N GLN A 310 6.57 3.07 -24.85
CA GLN A 310 7.34 1.83 -24.85
C GLN A 310 6.85 0.88 -23.74
N HIS A 311 6.55 -0.36 -24.12
CA HIS A 311 6.08 -1.39 -23.19
C HIS A 311 7.02 -2.59 -23.22
N LYS A 312 7.27 -3.18 -22.07
CA LYS A 312 7.96 -4.48 -21.91
C LYS A 312 6.93 -5.55 -21.55
N ASN A 313 6.86 -6.58 -22.36
CA ASN A 313 6.03 -7.74 -22.09
C ASN A 313 6.88 -8.82 -21.44
N LEU A 314 6.30 -9.47 -20.44
CA LEU A 314 6.85 -10.68 -19.83
C LEU A 314 5.75 -11.73 -19.76
N THR A 315 6.04 -12.92 -20.21
CA THR A 315 5.14 -14.08 -20.08
C THR A 315 5.91 -15.18 -19.38
N LEU A 316 5.40 -15.65 -18.25
CA LEU A 316 5.92 -16.78 -17.49
C LEU A 316 4.89 -17.92 -17.55
N ALA A 317 5.36 -19.13 -17.54
CA ALA A 317 4.51 -20.31 -17.41
C ALA A 317 5.23 -21.36 -16.56
N ASP A 318 4.47 -21.93 -15.65
CA ASP A 318 4.90 -22.98 -14.74
C ASP A 318 3.95 -24.18 -14.88
N ALA A 319 4.48 -25.37 -14.76
CA ALA A 319 3.70 -26.60 -14.72
C ALA A 319 4.19 -27.46 -13.56
N SER A 320 3.27 -28.06 -12.83
CA SER A 320 3.60 -29.05 -11.82
C SER A 320 2.62 -30.22 -11.88
N THR A 321 3.12 -31.38 -11.52
CA THR A 321 2.29 -32.58 -11.37
C THR A 321 2.76 -33.37 -10.17
N SER A 322 1.82 -33.94 -9.41
CA SER A 322 2.11 -34.86 -8.32
C SER A 322 1.24 -36.10 -8.42
N TYR A 323 1.84 -37.24 -8.11
CA TYR A 323 1.17 -38.52 -8.12
C TYR A 323 1.46 -39.30 -6.82
N GLY A 324 0.42 -39.61 -6.09
CA GLY A 324 0.48 -40.39 -4.87
C GLY A 324 0.30 -41.90 -5.16
N PHE A 325 1.27 -42.69 -4.77
CA PHE A 325 1.23 -44.15 -4.88
C PHE A 325 0.56 -44.80 -3.66
N ARG A 326 0.05 -46.02 -3.83
CA ARG A 326 -0.63 -46.75 -2.76
C ARG A 326 0.25 -47.10 -1.55
N ASN A 327 1.57 -47.09 -1.72
CA ASN A 327 2.56 -47.38 -0.68
C ASN A 327 2.95 -46.16 0.16
N GLY A 328 2.23 -45.05 0.07
CA GLY A 328 2.53 -43.82 0.82
C GLY A 328 3.64 -42.95 0.21
N MET A 329 4.12 -43.31 -0.99
CA MET A 329 5.08 -42.49 -1.74
C MET A 329 4.34 -41.48 -2.59
N GLU A 330 4.84 -40.24 -2.66
CA GLU A 330 4.38 -39.23 -3.61
C GLU A 330 5.55 -38.75 -4.49
N LEU A 331 5.35 -38.75 -5.79
CA LEU A 331 6.29 -38.22 -6.78
C LEU A 331 5.75 -36.86 -7.27
N SER A 332 6.55 -35.81 -7.17
CA SER A 332 6.23 -34.47 -7.68
C SER A 332 7.27 -34.04 -8.71
N LEU A 333 6.80 -33.52 -9.82
CA LEU A 333 7.60 -32.91 -10.88
C LEU A 333 7.12 -31.47 -11.07
N THR A 334 8.04 -30.51 -11.02
CA THR A 334 7.74 -29.07 -11.19
C THR A 334 8.69 -28.49 -12.23
N ALA A 335 8.12 -27.85 -13.24
CA ALA A 335 8.84 -27.11 -14.27
C ALA A 335 8.48 -25.63 -14.14
N LEU A 336 9.46 -24.81 -13.83
CA LEU A 336 9.31 -23.37 -13.63
C LEU A 336 9.90 -22.61 -14.82
N ASN A 337 9.28 -21.49 -15.15
CA ASN A 337 9.69 -20.59 -16.23
C ASN A 337 9.88 -21.33 -17.56
N LEU A 338 8.84 -22.00 -18.03
CA LEU A 338 8.85 -22.83 -19.25
C LEU A 338 9.33 -22.07 -20.48
N PHE A 339 9.04 -20.76 -20.57
CA PHE A 339 9.48 -19.89 -21.65
C PHE A 339 10.92 -19.39 -21.52
N ASN A 340 11.63 -19.77 -20.43
CA ASN A 340 13.02 -19.40 -20.16
C ASN A 340 13.28 -17.88 -20.21
N GLN A 341 12.37 -17.10 -19.68
CA GLN A 341 12.54 -15.66 -19.57
C GLN A 341 13.71 -15.32 -18.62
N ARG A 342 14.54 -14.37 -19.01
CA ARG A 342 15.76 -14.02 -18.27
C ARG A 342 15.71 -12.67 -17.58
N THR A 343 14.82 -11.80 -18.01
CA THR A 343 14.76 -10.43 -17.50
C THR A 343 13.33 -10.00 -17.24
N TYR A 344 13.14 -9.27 -16.14
CA TYR A 344 11.91 -8.56 -15.81
C TYR A 344 12.22 -7.10 -15.56
N GLY A 345 11.48 -6.19 -16.13
CA GLY A 345 11.68 -4.76 -15.93
C GLY A 345 10.38 -4.01 -15.79
N TYR A 346 10.39 -2.98 -14.94
CA TYR A 346 9.31 -2.04 -14.78
C TYR A 346 9.84 -0.64 -14.47
N THR A 347 9.00 0.37 -14.68
CA THR A 347 9.30 1.77 -14.37
C THR A 347 8.28 2.30 -13.39
N VAL A 348 8.76 3.03 -12.39
CA VAL A 348 7.93 3.77 -11.44
C VAL A 348 8.21 5.25 -11.59
N TYR A 349 7.17 6.05 -11.63
CA TYR A 349 7.25 7.51 -11.58
C TYR A 349 6.91 7.99 -10.17
N SER A 350 7.75 8.86 -9.64
CA SER A 350 7.53 9.49 -8.33
C SER A 350 7.99 10.93 -8.37
N GLY A 351 7.05 11.87 -8.50
CA GLY A 351 7.38 13.27 -8.81
C GLY A 351 8.07 13.37 -10.17
N LEU A 352 9.12 14.17 -10.27
CA LEU A 352 9.94 14.27 -11.49
C LEU A 352 10.93 13.09 -11.66
N THR A 353 10.90 12.11 -10.74
CA THR A 353 11.83 10.99 -10.79
C THR A 353 11.21 9.81 -11.52
N ARG A 354 11.89 9.36 -12.55
CA ARG A 354 11.63 8.09 -13.23
C ARG A 354 12.65 7.07 -12.78
N THR A 355 12.20 5.99 -12.15
CA THR A 355 13.06 4.89 -11.73
C THR A 355 12.73 3.64 -12.54
N SER A 356 13.65 3.22 -13.41
CA SER A 356 13.55 1.95 -14.11
C SER A 356 14.34 0.88 -13.36
N LYS A 357 13.71 -0.25 -13.11
CA LYS A 357 14.33 -1.41 -12.45
C LYS A 357 14.31 -2.59 -13.39
N GLU A 358 15.43 -3.29 -13.49
CA GLU A 358 15.54 -4.52 -14.24
C GLU A 358 16.14 -5.61 -13.34
N TYR A 359 15.49 -6.76 -13.32
CA TYR A 359 15.89 -7.92 -12.54
C TYR A 359 16.24 -9.08 -13.47
N GLN A 360 17.30 -9.80 -13.13
CA GLN A 360 17.59 -11.08 -13.75
C GLN A 360 16.73 -12.16 -13.12
N LEU A 361 15.99 -12.88 -13.94
CA LEU A 361 15.17 -13.99 -13.54
C LEU A 361 15.96 -15.30 -13.64
N ARG A 362 15.68 -16.22 -12.71
CA ARG A 362 16.14 -17.59 -12.83
C ARG A 362 15.54 -18.21 -14.08
N GLY A 363 16.36 -18.78 -14.94
CA GLY A 363 15.92 -19.46 -16.14
C GLY A 363 15.09 -20.70 -15.86
N ARG A 364 14.68 -21.39 -16.90
CA ARG A 364 13.93 -22.63 -16.80
C ARG A 364 14.56 -23.58 -15.79
N THR A 365 13.75 -24.10 -14.88
CA THR A 365 14.19 -25.00 -13.82
C THR A 365 13.22 -26.17 -13.76
N ILE A 366 13.75 -27.40 -13.73
CA ILE A 366 12.96 -28.61 -13.54
C ILE A 366 13.39 -29.23 -12.22
N LEU A 367 12.44 -29.51 -11.35
CA LEU A 367 12.62 -30.09 -10.03
C LEU A 367 11.82 -31.38 -9.93
N MET A 368 12.42 -32.42 -9.41
CA MET A 368 11.75 -33.67 -9.06
C MET A 368 11.90 -33.90 -7.56
N SER A 369 10.81 -34.22 -6.90
CA SER A 369 10.77 -34.48 -5.46
C SER A 369 10.04 -35.79 -5.19
N ILE A 370 10.54 -36.57 -4.25
CA ILE A 370 9.92 -37.81 -3.78
C ILE A 370 9.67 -37.62 -2.28
N PHE A 371 8.42 -37.81 -1.87
CA PHE A 371 8.00 -37.76 -0.48
C PHE A 371 7.57 -39.15 -0.02
N PHE A 372 7.91 -39.51 1.20
CA PHE A 372 7.49 -40.74 1.86
C PHE A 372 6.68 -40.39 3.08
N HIS A 373 5.46 -40.95 3.16
CA HIS A 373 4.62 -40.85 4.34
C HIS A 373 4.72 -42.17 5.11
N PHE A 374 5.27 -42.09 6.29
CA PHE A 374 5.45 -43.25 7.20
C PHE A 374 4.28 -43.33 8.19
#